data_091c01631de06275a356571b2aad9c5f
#
_entry.id   091c01631de06275a356571b2aad9c5f
#
_cell.length_a   1.000
_cell.length_b   1.000
_cell.length_c   1.000
_cell.angle_alpha   90.00
_cell.angle_beta   90.00
_cell.angle_gamma   90.00
#
_symmetry.space_group_name_H-M   'P 1'
#
loop_
_entity.id
_entity.type
_entity.pdbx_description
1 polymer ?
#
loop_
_entity_poly.entity_id
_entity_poly.type
_entity_poly.pdbx_seq_one_letter_code
_entity_poly.pdbx_strand_id
1 'polypeptide(L)'
;MRHAQSDDFAQFRDFERPLSARGQQDAAHMRHWFHAHGYHPKSALVSAAKRTAKTYDLLQLKNCPAFFSKTLYLAPAATLLTALKKATGSSVLMIGHNFGISDLANRLRKESSDNPEFKAFPPGAIWIADLPIEEWRALTWGAATSVNFASPQDVRMDLSNGPRR
;
A
#
# COMPACT_ATOMS: atom_id res chain seq x y z
N MET A 1 1.00 0.04 1.09
CA MET A 1 0.02 0.80 0.28
C MET A 1 -1.23 1.09 1.12
N ARG A 2 -1.76 2.29 1.07
CA ARG A 2 -3.11 2.60 1.56
C ARG A 2 -4.13 2.25 0.49
N HIS A 3 -5.34 1.78 0.88
CA HIS A 3 -6.43 1.57 -0.08
C HIS A 3 -6.72 2.85 -0.89
N ALA A 4 -7.21 2.71 -2.12
CA ALA A 4 -7.66 3.83 -2.94
C ALA A 4 -8.91 4.50 -2.35
N GLN A 5 -9.28 5.67 -2.85
CA GLN A 5 -10.36 6.47 -2.30
C GLN A 5 -11.68 5.68 -2.24
N SER A 6 -12.32 5.69 -1.07
CA SER A 6 -13.65 5.09 -0.86
C SER A 6 -14.75 6.14 -0.84
N ASP A 7 -15.96 5.72 -1.16
CA ASP A 7 -17.16 6.54 -0.99
C ASP A 7 -17.50 6.71 0.50
N ASP A 8 -18.04 7.87 0.84
CA ASP A 8 -18.49 8.25 2.19
C ASP A 8 -20.00 8.11 2.38
N PHE A 9 -20.64 7.20 1.66
CA PHE A 9 -22.07 7.00 1.80
C PHE A 9 -22.40 6.44 3.19
N ALA A 10 -23.17 7.22 3.95
CA ALA A 10 -23.65 6.87 5.31
C ALA A 10 -24.47 5.58 5.37
N GLN A 11 -24.92 5.08 4.23
CA GLN A 11 -25.69 3.84 4.10
C GLN A 11 -24.87 2.56 4.27
N PHE A 12 -23.53 2.63 4.22
CA PHE A 12 -22.67 1.47 4.37
C PHE A 12 -22.06 1.41 5.78
N ARG A 13 -21.97 0.21 6.34
CA ARG A 13 -21.05 -0.03 7.46
C ARG A 13 -19.62 0.22 6.97
N ASP A 14 -18.76 0.83 7.78
CA ASP A 14 -17.41 1.22 7.34
C ASP A 14 -16.62 0.09 6.66
N PHE A 15 -16.73 -1.13 7.16
CA PHE A 15 -16.08 -2.32 6.59
C PHE A 15 -16.53 -2.60 5.15
N GLU A 16 -17.80 -2.33 4.82
CA GLU A 16 -18.43 -2.61 3.52
C GLU A 16 -18.36 -1.43 2.54
N ARG A 17 -17.76 -0.32 2.92
CA ARG A 17 -17.64 0.86 2.04
C ARG A 17 -16.90 0.51 0.76
N PRO A 18 -17.48 0.76 -0.43
CA PRO A 18 -16.83 0.51 -1.71
C PRO A 18 -15.79 1.58 -2.04
N LEU A 19 -15.00 1.35 -3.07
CA LEU A 19 -14.23 2.42 -3.70
C LEU A 19 -15.17 3.38 -4.45
N SER A 20 -14.84 4.67 -4.40
CA SER A 20 -15.45 5.68 -5.27
C SER A 20 -15.05 5.45 -6.74
N ALA A 21 -15.77 6.08 -7.68
CA ALA A 21 -15.37 6.06 -9.09
C ALA A 21 -13.94 6.59 -9.27
N ARG A 22 -13.58 7.66 -8.54
CA ARG A 22 -12.22 8.20 -8.48
C ARG A 22 -11.21 7.17 -7.96
N GLY A 23 -11.53 6.51 -6.85
CA GLY A 23 -10.65 5.48 -6.27
C GLY A 23 -10.40 4.30 -7.20
N GLN A 24 -11.38 3.90 -7.99
CA GLN A 24 -11.20 2.85 -8.99
C GLN A 24 -10.23 3.29 -10.10
N GLN A 25 -10.35 4.52 -10.58
CA GLN A 25 -9.42 5.09 -11.56
C GLN A 25 -8.00 5.22 -10.98
N ASP A 26 -7.88 5.72 -9.76
CA ASP A 26 -6.60 5.86 -9.06
C ASP A 26 -5.90 4.49 -8.88
N ALA A 27 -6.64 3.45 -8.51
CA ALA A 27 -6.08 2.09 -8.43
C ALA A 27 -5.59 1.57 -9.81
N ALA A 28 -6.31 1.89 -10.89
CA ALA A 28 -5.88 1.55 -12.24
C ALA A 28 -4.60 2.32 -12.67
N HIS A 29 -4.47 3.60 -12.32
CA HIS A 29 -3.23 4.35 -12.53
C HIS A 29 -2.06 3.74 -11.75
N MET A 30 -2.29 3.37 -10.48
CA MET A 30 -1.26 2.70 -9.67
C MET A 30 -0.86 1.34 -10.25
N ARG A 31 -1.78 0.59 -10.88
CA ARG A 31 -1.43 -0.62 -11.64
C ARG A 31 -0.40 -0.33 -12.75
N HIS A 32 -0.63 0.71 -13.56
CA HIS A 32 0.32 1.10 -14.59
C HIS A 32 1.68 1.48 -14.01
N TRP A 33 1.67 2.21 -12.90
CA TRP A 33 2.89 2.59 -12.19
C TRP A 33 3.68 1.36 -11.70
N PHE A 34 3.01 0.36 -11.12
CA PHE A 34 3.64 -0.90 -10.71
C PHE A 34 4.34 -1.60 -11.89
N HIS A 35 3.64 -1.72 -13.02
CA HIS A 35 4.19 -2.38 -14.20
C HIS A 35 5.36 -1.60 -14.81
N ALA A 36 5.24 -0.27 -14.91
CA ALA A 36 6.26 0.58 -15.49
C ALA A 36 7.58 0.55 -14.69
N HIS A 37 7.50 0.38 -13.37
CA HIS A 37 8.66 0.31 -12.49
C HIS A 37 9.15 -1.13 -12.22
N GLY A 38 8.54 -2.14 -12.82
CA GLY A 38 8.95 -3.52 -12.67
C GLY A 38 8.74 -4.10 -11.26
N TYR A 39 7.81 -3.55 -10.46
CA TYR A 39 7.51 -4.08 -9.14
C TYR A 39 6.58 -5.30 -9.23
N HIS A 40 7.08 -6.45 -8.80
CA HIS A 40 6.36 -7.74 -8.84
C HIS A 40 6.37 -8.41 -7.46
N PRO A 41 5.53 -7.97 -6.52
CA PRO A 41 5.47 -8.60 -5.20
C PRO A 41 5.08 -10.08 -5.33
N LYS A 42 5.68 -10.92 -4.49
CA LYS A 42 5.47 -12.38 -4.50
C LYS A 42 4.24 -12.80 -3.73
N SER A 43 3.77 -11.98 -2.81
CA SER A 43 2.53 -12.18 -2.07
C SER A 43 1.95 -10.85 -1.61
N ALA A 44 0.69 -10.87 -1.18
CA ALA A 44 0.03 -9.70 -0.60
C ALA A 44 -0.67 -10.02 0.72
N LEU A 45 -0.52 -9.11 1.69
CA LEU A 45 -1.29 -9.07 2.94
C LEU A 45 -2.31 -7.94 2.83
N VAL A 46 -3.58 -8.27 2.80
CA VAL A 46 -4.65 -7.32 2.49
C VAL A 46 -5.67 -7.30 3.61
N SER A 47 -6.03 -6.11 4.10
CA SER A 47 -7.19 -5.98 4.98
C SER A 47 -8.45 -6.51 4.26
N ALA A 48 -9.29 -7.26 4.97
CA ALA A 48 -10.50 -7.87 4.39
C ALA A 48 -11.65 -6.88 4.15
N ALA A 49 -11.48 -5.58 4.40
CA ALA A 49 -12.49 -4.58 4.08
C ALA A 49 -12.70 -4.46 2.55
N LYS A 50 -13.91 -4.13 2.13
CA LYS A 50 -14.30 -4.10 0.71
C LYS A 50 -13.38 -3.20 -0.13
N ARG A 51 -13.04 -2.01 0.37
CA ARG A 51 -12.17 -1.04 -0.33
C ARG A 51 -10.73 -1.52 -0.52
N THR A 52 -10.17 -2.23 0.46
CA THR A 52 -8.81 -2.80 0.37
C THR A 52 -8.76 -3.99 -0.58
N ALA A 53 -9.74 -4.90 -0.50
CA ALA A 53 -9.89 -6.02 -1.41
C ALA A 53 -10.04 -5.53 -2.86
N LYS A 54 -10.91 -4.54 -3.09
CA LYS A 54 -11.11 -3.97 -4.43
C LYS A 54 -9.89 -3.22 -4.95
N THR A 55 -9.14 -2.55 -4.07
CA THR A 55 -7.85 -1.93 -4.46
C THR A 55 -6.88 -3.01 -4.97
N TYR A 56 -6.73 -4.12 -4.24
CA TYR A 56 -5.89 -5.24 -4.66
C TYR A 56 -6.32 -5.82 -6.01
N ASP A 57 -7.61 -6.09 -6.21
CA ASP A 57 -8.15 -6.63 -7.47
C ASP A 57 -7.80 -5.73 -8.67
N LEU A 58 -7.92 -4.41 -8.51
CA LEU A 58 -7.66 -3.44 -9.57
C LEU A 58 -6.17 -3.28 -9.91
N LEU A 59 -5.26 -3.66 -9.01
CA LEU A 59 -3.82 -3.71 -9.32
C LEU A 59 -3.47 -4.82 -10.30
N GLN A 60 -4.30 -5.86 -10.45
CA GLN A 60 -4.13 -6.98 -11.39
C GLN A 60 -2.70 -7.56 -11.38
N LEU A 61 -2.16 -7.77 -10.19
CA LEU A 61 -0.81 -8.29 -10.01
C LEU A 61 -0.74 -9.76 -10.40
N LYS A 62 0.19 -10.09 -11.30
CA LYS A 62 0.41 -11.48 -11.72
C LYS A 62 1.25 -12.23 -10.68
N ASN A 63 0.89 -13.51 -10.43
CA ASN A 63 1.63 -14.39 -9.52
C ASN A 63 1.86 -13.80 -8.11
N CYS A 64 0.88 -13.04 -7.61
CA CYS A 64 0.91 -12.40 -6.30
C CYS A 64 -0.33 -12.83 -5.49
N PRO A 65 -0.35 -14.05 -4.92
CA PRO A 65 -1.49 -14.49 -4.12
C PRO A 65 -1.70 -13.57 -2.92
N ALA A 66 -2.96 -13.27 -2.61
CA ALA A 66 -3.33 -12.40 -1.49
C ALA A 66 -3.90 -13.19 -0.33
N PHE A 67 -3.47 -12.82 0.86
CA PHE A 67 -4.05 -13.24 2.12
C PHE A 67 -4.90 -12.11 2.71
N PHE A 68 -6.21 -12.30 2.72
CA PHE A 68 -7.17 -11.33 3.26
C PHE A 68 -7.41 -11.59 4.75
N SER A 69 -7.22 -10.56 5.59
CA SER A 69 -7.38 -10.69 7.03
C SER A 69 -8.19 -9.55 7.66
N LYS A 70 -9.14 -9.92 8.50
CA LYS A 70 -9.89 -8.97 9.34
C LYS A 70 -9.00 -8.32 10.41
N THR A 71 -7.92 -8.99 10.83
CA THR A 71 -6.98 -8.41 11.82
C THR A 71 -6.20 -7.22 11.29
N LEU A 72 -6.15 -7.04 9.96
CA LEU A 72 -5.53 -5.89 9.32
C LEU A 72 -6.50 -4.70 9.13
N TYR A 73 -7.77 -4.88 9.47
CA TYR A 73 -8.77 -3.81 9.36
C TYR A 73 -8.55 -2.75 10.43
N LEU A 74 -8.28 -1.51 10.00
CA LEU A 74 -7.94 -0.36 10.84
C LEU A 74 -6.84 -0.66 11.88
N ALA A 75 -5.97 -1.61 11.58
CA ALA A 75 -4.97 -2.10 12.51
C ALA A 75 -3.87 -1.05 12.77
N PRO A 76 -3.39 -0.95 14.01
CA PRO A 76 -2.23 -0.11 14.34
C PRO A 76 -0.94 -0.71 13.76
N ALA A 77 0.10 0.12 13.61
CA ALA A 77 1.38 -0.28 13.02
C ALA A 77 2.02 -1.52 13.66
N ALA A 78 1.89 -1.69 14.99
CA ALA A 78 2.42 -2.88 15.67
C ALA A 78 1.76 -4.19 15.21
N THR A 79 0.45 -4.18 14.98
CA THR A 79 -0.27 -5.33 14.43
C THR A 79 0.15 -5.60 12.98
N LEU A 80 0.31 -4.56 12.17
CA LEU A 80 0.79 -4.67 10.78
C LEU A 80 2.22 -5.23 10.74
N LEU A 81 3.11 -4.76 11.61
CA LEU A 81 4.46 -5.31 11.74
C LEU A 81 4.43 -6.80 12.11
N THR A 82 3.58 -7.18 13.06
CA THR A 82 3.41 -8.59 13.46
C THR A 82 2.94 -9.46 12.28
N ALA A 83 2.07 -8.94 11.42
CA ALA A 83 1.65 -9.62 10.21
C ALA A 83 2.80 -9.76 9.20
N LEU A 84 3.59 -8.70 8.98
CA LEU A 84 4.78 -8.75 8.12
C LEU A 84 5.81 -9.78 8.59
N LYS A 85 6.03 -9.89 9.91
CA LYS A 85 6.95 -10.90 10.48
C LYS A 85 6.57 -12.36 10.19
N LYS A 86 5.33 -12.59 9.80
CA LYS A 86 4.81 -13.92 9.41
C LYS A 86 4.74 -14.10 7.91
N ALA A 87 5.13 -13.10 7.14
CA ALA A 87 5.09 -13.16 5.69
C ALA A 87 6.09 -14.19 5.13
N THR A 88 5.85 -14.59 3.90
CA THR A 88 6.70 -15.51 3.15
C THR A 88 7.07 -14.93 1.79
N GLY A 89 8.15 -15.42 1.20
CA GLY A 89 8.65 -14.91 -0.07
C GLY A 89 9.55 -13.68 0.07
N SER A 90 10.21 -13.33 -1.01
CA SER A 90 11.23 -12.27 -1.03
C SER A 90 10.66 -10.86 -1.06
N SER A 91 9.39 -10.70 -1.40
CA SER A 91 8.72 -9.38 -1.44
C SER A 91 7.23 -9.51 -1.13
N VAL A 92 6.71 -8.56 -0.36
CA VAL A 92 5.32 -8.55 0.12
C VAL A 92 4.69 -7.20 -0.12
N LEU A 93 3.50 -7.18 -0.71
CA LEU A 93 2.64 -6.00 -0.75
C LEU A 93 1.70 -6.03 0.46
N MET A 94 1.68 -4.98 1.27
CA MET A 94 0.66 -4.80 2.30
C MET A 94 -0.33 -3.72 1.88
N ILE A 95 -1.64 -4.01 1.94
CA ILE A 95 -2.70 -3.03 1.68
C ILE A 95 -3.57 -2.89 2.92
N GLY A 96 -3.62 -1.69 3.47
CA GLY A 96 -4.35 -1.39 4.70
C GLY A 96 -4.93 0.02 4.72
N HIS A 97 -5.05 0.55 5.92
CA HIS A 97 -5.75 1.79 6.24
C HIS A 97 -4.84 2.77 6.97
N ASN A 98 -5.09 4.07 6.83
CA ASN A 98 -4.54 5.07 7.74
C ASN A 98 -5.33 5.02 9.08
N PHE A 99 -4.72 5.32 10.23
CA PHE A 99 -3.32 5.76 10.34
C PHE A 99 -2.29 4.61 10.44
N GLY A 100 -2.72 3.36 10.51
CA GLY A 100 -1.82 2.22 10.68
C GLY A 100 -0.74 2.11 9.59
N ILE A 101 -1.11 2.30 8.33
CA ILE A 101 -0.16 2.21 7.19
C ILE A 101 0.86 3.35 7.22
N SER A 102 0.43 4.58 7.46
CA SER A 102 1.36 5.72 7.54
C SER A 102 2.30 5.61 8.74
N ASP A 103 1.80 5.21 9.92
CA ASP A 103 2.61 4.98 11.10
C ASP A 103 3.60 3.82 10.89
N LEU A 104 3.16 2.72 10.28
CA LEU A 104 4.03 1.60 9.92
C LEU A 104 5.19 2.07 9.03
N ALA A 105 4.88 2.78 7.95
CA ALA A 105 5.87 3.28 7.01
C ALA A 105 6.87 4.23 7.69
N ASN A 106 6.36 5.19 8.50
CA ASN A 106 7.21 6.13 9.22
C ASN A 106 8.15 5.45 10.22
N ARG A 107 7.67 4.43 10.95
CA ARG A 107 8.45 3.72 11.98
C ARG A 107 9.40 2.68 11.40
N LEU A 108 9.09 2.10 10.25
CA LEU A 108 9.99 1.14 9.58
C LEU A 108 11.19 1.84 8.95
N ARG A 109 11.06 3.08 8.52
CA ARG A 109 12.13 3.81 7.85
C ARG A 109 13.30 4.07 8.78
N LYS A 110 14.51 3.89 8.21
CA LYS A 110 15.77 4.23 8.87
C LYS A 110 15.93 5.75 9.01
N GLU A 111 15.53 6.50 7.99
CA GLU A 111 15.67 7.95 7.95
C GLU A 111 14.31 8.65 7.91
N SER A 112 14.17 9.79 8.58
CA SER A 112 12.95 10.59 8.52
C SER A 112 12.72 11.16 7.10
N SER A 113 11.48 11.45 6.75
CA SER A 113 11.14 12.17 5.50
C SER A 113 10.53 13.52 5.81
N ASP A 114 10.97 14.52 5.10
CA ASP A 114 10.32 15.83 5.10
C ASP A 114 9.20 15.95 4.07
N ASN A 115 9.01 14.92 3.23
CA ASN A 115 7.94 14.89 2.26
C ASN A 115 6.55 14.89 2.96
N PRO A 116 5.75 15.97 2.80
CA PRO A 116 4.43 16.09 3.42
C PRO A 116 3.45 15.00 2.94
N GLU A 117 3.52 14.59 1.66
CA GLU A 117 2.67 13.54 1.11
C GLU A 117 2.99 12.19 1.74
N PHE A 118 4.27 11.91 1.98
CA PHE A 118 4.64 10.69 2.69
C PHE A 118 4.06 10.67 4.11
N LYS A 119 4.10 11.80 4.81
CA LYS A 119 3.49 11.93 6.15
C LYS A 119 1.97 11.77 6.11
N ALA A 120 1.30 12.35 5.13
CA ALA A 120 -0.14 12.25 4.94
C ALA A 120 -0.60 10.87 4.43
N PHE A 121 0.22 10.22 3.63
CA PHE A 121 -0.02 8.94 2.99
C PHE A 121 -1.42 8.87 2.35
N PRO A 122 -1.69 9.60 1.28
CA PRO A 122 -3.04 9.77 0.71
C PRO A 122 -3.63 8.45 0.21
N PRO A 123 -4.95 8.35 -0.01
CA PRO A 123 -5.57 7.15 -0.56
C PRO A 123 -4.91 6.71 -1.86
N GLY A 124 -4.59 5.43 -1.99
CA GLY A 124 -3.87 4.86 -3.13
C GLY A 124 -2.36 5.05 -3.10
N ALA A 125 -1.80 5.84 -2.19
CA ALA A 125 -0.36 5.98 -2.08
C ALA A 125 0.33 4.66 -1.72
N ILE A 126 1.53 4.49 -2.28
CA ILE A 126 2.40 3.36 -2.02
C ILE A 126 3.80 3.82 -1.64
N TRP A 127 4.40 3.10 -0.73
CA TRP A 127 5.81 3.19 -0.39
C TRP A 127 6.48 1.86 -0.68
N ILE A 128 7.61 1.92 -1.37
CA ILE A 128 8.49 0.80 -1.68
C ILE A 128 9.75 0.95 -0.82
N ALA A 129 10.14 -0.13 -0.18
CA ALA A 129 11.32 -0.12 0.68
C ALA A 129 12.08 -1.44 0.59
N ASP A 130 13.38 -1.34 0.68
CA ASP A 130 14.27 -2.47 0.86
C ASP A 130 14.51 -2.71 2.35
N LEU A 131 14.53 -3.99 2.72
CA LEU A 131 14.75 -4.46 4.07
C LEU A 131 16.01 -5.33 4.09
N PRO A 132 17.06 -4.99 4.86
CA PRO A 132 18.29 -5.78 4.97
C PRO A 132 18.08 -6.96 5.92
N ILE A 133 17.14 -7.83 5.60
CA ILE A 133 16.76 -9.01 6.38
C ILE A 133 16.75 -10.25 5.48
N GLU A 134 17.17 -11.39 6.01
CA GLU A 134 17.04 -12.68 5.33
C GLU A 134 15.67 -13.32 5.55
N GLU A 135 15.06 -13.04 6.69
CA GLU A 135 13.76 -13.59 7.08
C GLU A 135 12.85 -12.50 7.64
N TRP A 136 11.57 -12.52 7.29
CA TRP A 136 10.57 -11.57 7.77
C TRP A 136 10.46 -11.48 9.29
N ARG A 137 10.69 -12.57 10.02
CA ARG A 137 10.67 -12.59 11.49
C ARG A 137 11.71 -11.65 12.12
N ALA A 138 12.82 -11.37 11.43
CA ALA A 138 13.87 -10.48 11.87
C ALA A 138 13.54 -8.99 11.69
N LEU A 139 12.41 -8.66 11.04
CA LEU A 139 12.02 -7.28 10.77
C LEU A 139 11.86 -6.48 12.08
N THR A 140 12.52 -5.31 12.15
CA THR A 140 12.47 -4.38 13.29
C THR A 140 12.13 -2.98 12.81
N TRP A 141 11.77 -2.12 13.75
CA TRP A 141 11.60 -0.70 13.48
C TRP A 141 12.93 -0.07 13.03
N GLY A 142 12.85 0.90 12.15
CA GLY A 142 14.04 1.61 11.64
C GLY A 142 14.91 0.81 10.69
N ALA A 143 14.47 -0.36 10.20
CA ALA A 143 15.28 -1.23 9.36
C ALA A 143 15.18 -0.90 7.85
N ALA A 144 14.15 -0.19 7.41
CA ALA A 144 13.83 -0.05 6.00
C ALA A 144 14.53 1.14 5.34
N THR A 145 15.14 0.90 4.19
CA THR A 145 15.64 1.94 3.29
C THR A 145 14.56 2.26 2.23
N SER A 146 14.19 3.53 2.11
CA SER A 146 13.21 3.96 1.11
C SER A 146 13.78 3.82 -0.30
N VAL A 147 13.03 3.17 -1.18
CA VAL A 147 13.35 3.03 -2.61
C VAL A 147 12.50 3.99 -3.42
N ASN A 148 11.19 4.00 -3.19
CA ASN A 148 10.27 4.84 -3.94
C ASN A 148 9.02 5.17 -3.11
N PHE A 149 8.38 6.28 -3.44
CA PHE A 149 7.05 6.64 -2.95
C PHE A 149 6.27 7.26 -4.10
N ALA A 150 5.03 6.87 -4.26
CA ALA A 150 4.14 7.45 -5.28
C ALA A 150 2.72 7.57 -4.74
N SER A 151 2.06 8.66 -5.11
CA SER A 151 0.62 8.86 -4.94
C SER A 151 -0.09 8.79 -6.30
N PRO A 152 -1.41 8.53 -6.34
CA PRO A 152 -2.16 8.60 -7.58
C PRO A 152 -2.08 9.98 -8.26
N GLN A 153 -1.84 11.04 -7.50
CA GLN A 153 -1.67 12.38 -8.03
C GLN A 153 -0.38 12.48 -8.85
N ASP A 154 0.74 11.97 -8.32
CA ASP A 154 2.03 11.97 -9.02
C ASP A 154 1.92 11.21 -10.34
N VAL A 155 1.32 10.01 -10.29
CA VAL A 155 1.15 9.14 -11.46
C VAL A 155 0.31 9.80 -12.54
N ARG A 156 -0.76 10.52 -12.16
CA ARG A 156 -1.58 11.27 -13.14
C ARG A 156 -0.81 12.42 -13.78
N MET A 157 0.00 13.14 -13.01
CA MET A 157 0.83 14.24 -13.54
C MET A 157 1.87 13.71 -14.53
N ASP A 158 2.50 12.57 -14.23
CA ASP A 158 3.46 11.95 -15.15
C ASP A 158 2.80 11.49 -16.45
N LEU A 159 1.61 10.92 -16.39
CA LEU A 159 0.84 10.50 -17.57
C LEU A 159 0.38 11.69 -18.44
N SER A 160 0.08 12.84 -17.82
CA SER A 160 -0.35 14.05 -18.54
C SER A 160 0.81 14.80 -19.20
N ASN A 161 2.03 14.67 -18.64
CA ASN A 161 3.21 15.38 -19.15
C ASN A 161 3.99 14.61 -20.24
N GLY A 162 3.56 13.39 -20.57
CA GLY A 162 4.22 12.51 -21.52
C GLY A 162 5.60 11.99 -21.03
N PRO A 163 6.22 11.05 -21.75
CA PRO A 163 7.54 10.57 -21.36
C PRO A 163 8.54 11.71 -21.45
N ARG A 164 9.22 12.01 -20.34
CA ARG A 164 10.39 12.89 -20.37
C ARG A 164 11.42 12.24 -21.30
N ARG A 165 11.68 12.91 -22.44
CA ARG A 165 12.67 12.48 -23.44
C ARG A 165 14.07 12.62 -22.85
#